data_320263837f5d37cbc4e7eb71c3d7e44c
#
_entry.id   320263837f5d37cbc4e7eb71c3d7e44c
#
_cell.length_a   1.000
_cell.length_b   1.000
_cell.length_c   1.000
_cell.angle_alpha   90.00
_cell.angle_beta   90.00
_cell.angle_gamma   90.00
#
_symmetry.space_group_name_H-M   'P 1'
#
loop_
_entity.id
_entity.type
_entity.pdbx_description
1 polymer ?
#
loop_
_entity_poly.entity_id
_entity_poly.type
_entity_poly.pdbx_seq_one_letter_code
_entity_poly.pdbx_strand_id
1 'polypeptide(L)'
;MKKACIVCLLLFLLCACAFEAQPAEVTSVSSDPAEEFSQATVTEISTEMPTEAVAVPPYIFPMEPGSYLETYQDEETQDHLDYYLFIPEGASDKMPLVIFLHGDGEVGNPALLEDFGLIKAAREIYGEKFPFIALSPCTRVESWISGSIPQTLIGLIDDISERLSINTDRIIITGHSRGAIGVWHMISTYGDFFSAAVPVSCGAETALDMENCVQVPVLAHAGNIGKNENIYREQMFNIVHKIKENGGNADLIVLENKNHTQTSTCAFAEDVFLWMLEQ
;
A
#
# COMPACT_ATOMS: atom_id res chain seq x y z
N MET A 1 5.05 -61.26 25.94
CA MET A 1 5.95 -60.72 27.00
C MET A 1 5.68 -59.22 27.14
N LYS A 2 5.34 -58.81 28.32
CA LYS A 2 4.91 -57.46 28.74
C LYS A 2 6.07 -56.44 28.71
N LYS A 3 5.79 -55.16 28.38
CA LYS A 3 6.41 -53.94 28.96
C LYS A 3 5.68 -52.76 28.34
N ALA A 4 4.91 -52.10 29.05
CA ALA A 4 5.01 -51.09 30.10
C ALA A 4 4.95 -49.67 29.53
N CYS A 5 3.82 -49.09 29.83
CA CYS A 5 3.41 -47.69 29.62
C CYS A 5 4.17 -46.79 30.59
N ILE A 6 4.70 -45.66 30.14
CA ILE A 6 5.11 -44.54 31.01
C ILE A 6 4.37 -43.30 30.58
N VAL A 7 3.42 -42.92 31.41
CA VAL A 7 2.70 -41.64 31.36
C VAL A 7 3.57 -40.60 32.08
N CYS A 8 4.05 -39.59 31.37
CA CYS A 8 4.64 -38.39 31.99
C CYS A 8 3.59 -37.31 32.13
N LEU A 9 3.15 -37.11 33.35
CA LEU A 9 2.25 -36.05 33.80
C LEU A 9 3.11 -34.80 34.07
N LEU A 10 2.98 -33.76 33.25
CA LEU A 10 3.59 -32.44 33.49
C LEU A 10 2.54 -31.50 34.07
N LEU A 11 2.74 -31.16 35.35
CA LEU A 11 2.00 -30.13 36.07
C LEU A 11 2.34 -28.76 35.53
N PHE A 12 1.32 -28.01 35.10
CA PHE A 12 1.41 -26.57 34.88
C PHE A 12 1.21 -25.83 36.20
N LEU A 13 2.25 -25.17 36.70
CA LEU A 13 2.16 -24.19 37.77
C LEU A 13 1.69 -22.84 37.14
N LEU A 14 0.48 -22.44 37.49
CA LEU A 14 -0.05 -21.10 37.30
C LEU A 14 0.57 -20.17 38.36
N CYS A 15 1.41 -19.23 37.94
CA CYS A 15 1.87 -18.12 38.76
C CYS A 15 0.97 -16.92 38.42
N ALA A 16 -0.03 -16.66 39.26
CA ALA A 16 -0.85 -15.45 39.22
C ALA A 16 -0.13 -14.36 40.03
N CYS A 17 0.41 -13.33 39.34
CA CYS A 17 0.80 -12.08 40.01
C CYS A 17 -0.41 -11.16 39.99
N ALA A 18 -1.04 -11.00 41.16
CA ALA A 18 -1.99 -9.93 41.44
C ALA A 18 -1.21 -8.62 41.64
N PHE A 19 -1.54 -7.60 40.83
CA PHE A 19 -1.07 -6.24 41.03
C PHE A 19 -2.21 -5.46 41.67
N GLU A 20 -2.06 -5.14 42.97
CA GLU A 20 -2.98 -4.28 43.74
C GLU A 20 -2.72 -2.82 43.34
N ALA A 21 -3.76 -2.16 42.87
CA ALA A 21 -3.75 -0.71 42.64
C ALA A 21 -4.16 0.00 43.94
N GLN A 22 -3.31 0.89 44.44
CA GLN A 22 -3.65 1.81 45.52
C GLN A 22 -4.30 3.07 44.94
N PRO A 23 -5.33 3.64 45.60
CA PRO A 23 -5.96 4.89 45.18
C PRO A 23 -5.12 6.11 45.60
N ALA A 24 -4.96 7.05 44.66
CA ALA A 24 -4.34 8.35 44.93
C ALA A 24 -5.34 9.27 45.63
N GLU A 25 -4.93 9.87 46.74
CA GLU A 25 -5.65 10.89 47.50
C GLU A 25 -5.81 12.19 46.71
N VAL A 26 -7.03 12.69 46.71
CA VAL A 26 -7.40 14.01 46.22
C VAL A 26 -7.23 15.01 47.38
N THR A 27 -6.23 15.87 47.31
CA THR A 27 -6.15 17.02 48.18
C THR A 27 -6.80 18.23 47.53
N SER A 28 -7.91 18.68 48.10
CA SER A 28 -8.57 19.95 47.84
C SER A 28 -7.78 21.08 48.48
N VAL A 29 -7.47 22.12 47.71
CA VAL A 29 -7.05 23.42 48.23
C VAL A 29 -8.04 24.49 47.74
N SER A 30 -8.73 25.09 48.70
CA SER A 30 -9.60 26.25 48.53
C SER A 30 -8.82 27.55 48.65
N SER A 31 -9.30 28.54 47.97
CA SER A 31 -9.52 29.95 48.38
C SER A 31 -9.03 30.98 47.37
N ASP A 32 -10.03 31.72 46.91
CA ASP A 32 -9.91 33.05 46.29
C ASP A 32 -9.11 34.07 47.16
N PRO A 33 -8.61 35.18 46.60
CA PRO A 33 -9.52 36.27 46.32
C PRO A 33 -9.26 37.07 45.01
N ALA A 34 -10.32 37.76 44.61
CA ALA A 34 -10.46 38.71 43.56
C ALA A 34 -9.41 39.82 43.54
N GLU A 35 -8.87 40.12 42.37
CA GLU A 35 -8.35 41.45 42.04
C GLU A 35 -9.06 41.99 40.77
N GLU A 36 -9.68 43.12 40.99
CA GLU A 36 -10.29 44.03 40.03
C GLU A 36 -9.24 44.51 39.03
N PHE A 37 -9.41 44.21 37.74
CA PHE A 37 -8.69 44.93 36.67
C PHE A 37 -9.68 45.65 35.77
N SER A 38 -9.51 46.94 35.78
CA SER A 38 -10.06 48.04 35.01
C SER A 38 -10.36 47.69 33.55
N GLN A 39 -11.57 48.10 33.13
CA GLN A 39 -12.03 48.13 31.75
C GLN A 39 -11.13 49.00 30.87
N ALA A 40 -10.39 48.38 29.96
CA ALA A 40 -9.82 49.07 28.84
C ALA A 40 -10.73 48.80 27.62
N THR A 41 -11.24 49.88 27.05
CA THR A 41 -12.07 49.89 25.84
C THR A 41 -11.28 49.31 24.66
N VAL A 42 -11.65 48.11 24.23
CA VAL A 42 -11.11 47.52 22.99
C VAL A 42 -11.91 48.09 21.83
N THR A 43 -11.26 48.92 21.05
CA THR A 43 -11.76 49.36 19.74
C THR A 43 -11.71 48.16 18.82
N GLU A 44 -12.86 47.69 18.36
CA GLU A 44 -12.98 46.68 17.30
C GLU A 44 -12.34 47.23 16.04
N ILE A 45 -11.16 46.69 15.70
CA ILE A 45 -10.61 46.81 14.36
C ILE A 45 -11.21 45.64 13.59
N SER A 46 -12.25 45.92 12.81
CA SER A 46 -12.75 45.02 11.79
C SER A 46 -11.69 44.85 10.71
N THR A 47 -10.88 43.81 10.81
CA THR A 47 -10.06 43.30 9.74
C THR A 47 -10.90 42.29 8.98
N GLU A 48 -11.69 42.80 8.03
CA GLU A 48 -12.16 41.94 6.92
C GLU A 48 -10.91 41.50 6.15
N MET A 49 -10.44 40.28 6.42
CA MET A 49 -9.52 39.60 5.52
C MET A 49 -10.31 39.21 4.28
N PRO A 50 -9.86 39.57 3.07
CA PRO A 50 -10.48 39.07 1.86
C PRO A 50 -10.24 37.56 1.81
N THR A 51 -11.32 36.78 1.98
CA THR A 51 -11.36 35.36 1.73
C THR A 51 -11.51 35.14 0.21
N GLU A 52 -10.57 35.62 -0.57
CA GLU A 52 -10.31 35.02 -1.85
C GLU A 52 -9.36 33.87 -1.58
N ALA A 53 -9.88 32.63 -1.64
CA ALA A 53 -9.07 31.47 -1.84
C ALA A 53 -8.27 31.74 -3.11
N VAL A 54 -7.01 32.07 -2.96
CA VAL A 54 -6.06 32.07 -4.07
C VAL A 54 -6.05 30.62 -4.53
N ALA A 55 -6.76 30.34 -5.63
CA ALA A 55 -6.65 29.08 -6.32
C ALA A 55 -5.16 28.93 -6.64
N VAL A 56 -4.46 28.10 -5.89
CA VAL A 56 -3.12 27.66 -6.23
C VAL A 56 -3.28 27.06 -7.62
N PRO A 57 -2.64 27.63 -8.68
CA PRO A 57 -2.75 27.02 -10.00
C PRO A 57 -2.35 25.56 -9.82
N PRO A 58 -3.03 24.61 -10.48
CA PRO A 58 -2.64 23.22 -10.42
C PRO A 58 -1.14 23.19 -10.72
N TYR A 59 -0.36 22.68 -9.76
CA TYR A 59 1.08 22.53 -9.92
C TYR A 59 1.26 21.58 -11.08
N ILE A 60 1.46 22.15 -12.29
CA ILE A 60 1.81 21.36 -13.46
C ILE A 60 3.20 20.84 -13.15
N PHE A 61 3.27 19.60 -12.73
CA PHE A 61 4.53 18.90 -12.57
C PHE A 61 5.25 19.05 -13.90
N PRO A 62 6.43 19.65 -13.95
CA PRO A 62 7.19 19.60 -15.18
C PRO A 62 7.39 18.11 -15.48
N MET A 63 7.00 17.63 -16.66
CA MET A 63 7.21 16.25 -17.12
C MET A 63 8.72 15.99 -17.34
N GLU A 64 9.54 16.47 -16.41
CA GLU A 64 10.98 16.22 -16.41
C GLU A 64 11.23 14.77 -16.02
N PRO A 65 12.04 14.04 -16.78
CA PRO A 65 12.47 12.71 -16.39
C PRO A 65 13.23 12.75 -15.06
N GLY A 66 12.96 11.78 -14.19
CA GLY A 66 13.65 11.70 -12.91
C GLY A 66 12.88 10.99 -11.82
N SER A 67 13.47 11.01 -10.65
CA SER A 67 12.96 10.40 -9.43
C SER A 67 12.52 11.47 -8.45
N TYR A 68 11.34 11.29 -7.88
CA TYR A 68 10.72 12.24 -6.96
C TYR A 68 10.28 11.52 -5.70
N LEU A 69 10.59 12.12 -4.56
CA LEU A 69 10.13 11.67 -3.24
C LEU A 69 9.23 12.76 -2.67
N GLU A 70 7.95 12.47 -2.58
CA GLU A 70 6.93 13.45 -2.19
C GLU A 70 5.94 12.86 -1.19
N THR A 71 5.04 13.69 -0.69
CA THR A 71 3.95 13.32 0.22
C THR A 71 2.64 13.79 -0.38
N TYR A 72 1.68 12.89 -0.51
CA TYR A 72 0.30 13.21 -0.83
C TYR A 72 -0.49 13.35 0.48
N GLN A 73 -1.25 14.43 0.61
CA GLN A 73 -2.19 14.66 1.68
C GLN A 73 -3.60 14.57 1.12
N ASP A 74 -4.37 13.63 1.62
CA ASP A 74 -5.75 13.45 1.23
C ASP A 74 -6.66 14.36 2.06
N GLU A 75 -7.41 15.25 1.41
CA GLU A 75 -8.28 16.21 2.07
C GLU A 75 -9.56 15.55 2.63
N GLU A 76 -10.00 14.44 2.06
CA GLU A 76 -11.22 13.74 2.49
C GLU A 76 -10.94 12.84 3.69
N THR A 77 -9.92 12.00 3.59
CA THR A 77 -9.56 11.05 4.65
C THR A 77 -8.74 11.69 5.77
N GLN A 78 -8.10 12.84 5.52
CA GLN A 78 -7.11 13.50 6.39
C GLN A 78 -5.85 12.65 6.63
N ASP A 79 -5.69 11.56 5.90
CA ASP A 79 -4.49 10.74 5.90
C ASP A 79 -3.49 11.21 4.84
N HIS A 80 -2.29 10.67 4.88
CA HIS A 80 -1.25 10.98 3.92
C HIS A 80 -0.45 9.74 3.55
N LEU A 81 0.12 9.75 2.33
CA LEU A 81 1.05 8.75 1.84
C LEU A 81 2.31 9.44 1.33
N ASP A 82 3.45 9.04 1.86
CA ASP A 82 4.72 9.33 1.20
C ASP A 82 4.80 8.46 -0.05
N TYR A 83 5.46 8.90 -1.10
CA TYR A 83 5.60 8.09 -2.30
C TYR A 83 6.88 8.40 -3.06
N TYR A 84 7.38 7.38 -3.74
CA TYR A 84 8.42 7.49 -4.74
C TYR A 84 7.80 7.43 -6.12
N LEU A 85 8.06 8.45 -6.93
CA LEU A 85 7.57 8.56 -8.30
C LEU A 85 8.77 8.55 -9.26
N PHE A 86 8.72 7.72 -10.28
CA PHE A 86 9.70 7.70 -11.34
C PHE A 86 9.05 8.07 -12.67
N ILE A 87 9.56 9.14 -13.29
CA ILE A 87 9.17 9.62 -14.63
C ILE A 87 10.30 9.25 -15.59
N PRO A 88 10.06 8.38 -16.59
CA PRO A 88 11.10 7.88 -17.47
C PRO A 88 11.57 8.92 -18.47
N GLU A 89 12.79 8.74 -19.02
CA GLU A 89 13.25 9.50 -20.18
C GLU A 89 12.32 9.27 -21.38
N GLY A 90 11.83 10.35 -21.98
CA GLY A 90 10.89 10.31 -23.09
C GLY A 90 9.44 10.14 -22.66
N ALA A 91 9.13 10.39 -21.38
CA ALA A 91 7.73 10.46 -20.92
C ALA A 91 6.88 11.36 -21.80
N SER A 92 5.65 10.94 -22.04
CA SER A 92 4.69 11.64 -22.87
C SER A 92 3.28 11.53 -22.30
N ASP A 93 2.36 12.33 -22.77
CA ASP A 93 0.95 12.24 -22.40
C ASP A 93 0.40 10.83 -22.66
N LYS A 94 -0.52 10.41 -21.81
CA LYS A 94 -1.21 9.12 -21.89
C LYS A 94 -0.33 7.89 -21.72
N MET A 95 0.78 8.02 -21.00
CA MET A 95 1.54 6.84 -20.57
C MET A 95 0.74 6.00 -19.55
N PRO A 96 0.97 4.68 -19.50
CA PRO A 96 0.47 3.83 -18.43
C PRO A 96 1.06 4.23 -17.07
N LEU A 97 0.31 3.98 -15.99
CA LEU A 97 0.79 4.07 -14.63
C LEU A 97 0.91 2.68 -14.02
N VAL A 98 2.09 2.32 -13.52
CA VAL A 98 2.30 1.09 -12.78
C VAL A 98 2.58 1.40 -11.32
N ILE A 99 1.73 0.89 -10.44
CA ILE A 99 1.77 1.12 -8.99
C ILE A 99 2.39 -0.09 -8.31
N PHE A 100 3.32 0.13 -7.38
CA PHE A 100 3.94 -0.93 -6.61
C PHE A 100 3.70 -0.73 -5.11
N LEU A 101 2.97 -1.65 -4.50
CA LEU A 101 2.74 -1.71 -3.06
C LEU A 101 3.83 -2.54 -2.39
N HIS A 102 4.56 -1.93 -1.46
CA HIS A 102 5.69 -2.55 -0.77
C HIS A 102 5.28 -3.57 0.31
N GLY A 103 6.23 -4.36 0.78
CA GLY A 103 6.10 -5.29 1.89
C GLY A 103 6.42 -4.65 3.26
N ASP A 104 6.65 -5.50 4.27
CA ASP A 104 6.94 -5.04 5.64
C ASP A 104 8.27 -4.33 5.79
N GLY A 105 9.25 -4.66 4.95
CA GLY A 105 10.61 -4.15 5.05
C GLY A 105 10.76 -2.66 4.77
N GLU A 106 9.81 -2.08 4.03
CA GLU A 106 9.87 -0.71 3.51
C GLU A 106 8.93 0.26 4.25
N VAL A 107 8.13 -0.24 5.21
CA VAL A 107 7.17 0.56 5.99
C VAL A 107 7.83 1.80 6.58
N GLY A 108 7.28 2.98 6.28
CA GLY A 108 7.74 4.27 6.78
C GLY A 108 9.09 4.74 6.21
N ASN A 109 9.62 4.07 5.19
CA ASN A 109 10.88 4.46 4.56
C ASN A 109 10.77 4.49 3.02
N PRO A 110 10.15 5.53 2.45
CA PRO A 110 9.92 5.62 1.02
C PRO A 110 11.20 5.68 0.18
N ALA A 111 12.34 6.09 0.76
CA ALA A 111 13.62 6.11 0.06
C ALA A 111 14.12 4.71 -0.35
N LEU A 112 13.69 3.65 0.35
CA LEU A 112 14.03 2.27 -0.02
C LEU A 112 13.37 1.84 -1.34
N LEU A 113 12.28 2.48 -1.73
CA LEU A 113 11.49 2.11 -2.92
C LEU A 113 12.21 2.47 -4.23
N GLU A 114 13.23 3.32 -4.18
CA GLU A 114 14.06 3.67 -5.33
C GLU A 114 14.81 2.47 -5.92
N ASP A 115 15.31 1.58 -5.07
CA ASP A 115 16.11 0.41 -5.48
C ASP A 115 15.49 -0.91 -4.98
N PHE A 116 14.15 -0.99 -5.03
CA PHE A 116 13.42 -2.17 -4.60
C PHE A 116 12.28 -2.52 -5.57
N GLY A 117 11.91 -3.80 -5.63
CA GLY A 117 10.73 -4.32 -6.32
C GLY A 117 10.68 -3.92 -7.81
N LEU A 118 9.55 -3.32 -8.19
CA LEU A 118 9.25 -2.93 -9.55
C LEU A 118 10.29 -1.98 -10.17
N ILE A 119 10.64 -0.91 -9.47
CA ILE A 119 11.54 0.13 -10.01
C ILE A 119 12.92 -0.43 -10.26
N LYS A 120 13.46 -1.20 -9.32
CA LYS A 120 14.73 -1.90 -9.50
C LYS A 120 14.70 -2.81 -10.73
N ALA A 121 13.71 -3.67 -10.84
CA ALA A 121 13.60 -4.61 -11.96
C ALA A 121 13.44 -3.90 -13.30
N ALA A 122 12.62 -2.84 -13.36
CA ALA A 122 12.44 -2.07 -14.58
C ALA A 122 13.73 -1.34 -14.98
N ARG A 123 14.48 -0.80 -14.00
CA ARG A 123 15.76 -0.13 -14.25
C ARG A 123 16.83 -1.07 -14.78
N GLU A 124 16.86 -2.32 -14.30
CA GLU A 124 17.75 -3.36 -14.81
C GLU A 124 17.48 -3.74 -16.28
N ILE A 125 16.23 -3.63 -16.75
CA ILE A 125 15.79 -4.00 -18.09
C ILE A 125 15.85 -2.79 -19.05
N TYR A 126 15.29 -1.65 -18.63
CA TYR A 126 15.04 -0.50 -19.50
C TYR A 126 15.98 0.70 -19.25
N GLY A 127 16.87 0.63 -18.22
CA GLY A 127 17.61 1.80 -17.76
C GLY A 127 16.66 2.88 -17.25
N GLU A 128 16.80 4.10 -17.75
CA GLU A 128 15.89 5.21 -17.40
C GLU A 128 14.74 5.41 -18.40
N LYS A 129 14.50 4.42 -19.30
CA LYS A 129 13.51 4.50 -20.40
C LYS A 129 12.34 3.52 -20.20
N PHE A 130 11.73 3.54 -19.01
CA PHE A 130 10.55 2.70 -18.75
C PHE A 130 9.43 3.04 -19.74
N PRO A 131 8.67 2.06 -20.21
CA PRO A 131 7.50 2.30 -21.06
C PRO A 131 6.25 2.74 -20.27
N PHE A 132 6.40 3.11 -18.99
CA PHE A 132 5.36 3.52 -18.05
C PHE A 132 5.92 4.48 -17.00
N ILE A 133 5.04 5.22 -16.35
CA ILE A 133 5.37 5.95 -15.12
C ILE A 133 5.21 5.00 -13.94
N ALA A 134 6.17 4.98 -13.00
CA ALA A 134 6.13 4.11 -11.84
C ALA A 134 5.83 4.89 -10.57
N LEU A 135 4.83 4.47 -9.82
CA LEU A 135 4.42 5.02 -8.53
C LEU A 135 4.57 3.98 -7.44
N SER A 136 5.38 4.25 -6.44
CA SER A 136 5.58 3.39 -5.28
C SER A 136 5.17 4.15 -4.01
N PRO A 137 3.90 4.09 -3.59
CA PRO A 137 3.46 4.67 -2.33
C PRO A 137 4.10 3.94 -1.14
N CYS A 138 4.23 4.64 0.00
CA CYS A 138 4.78 4.12 1.23
C CYS A 138 3.83 4.36 2.40
N THR A 139 3.36 3.28 3.01
CA THR A 139 2.58 3.39 4.24
C THR A 139 3.48 3.56 5.45
N ARG A 140 2.96 4.21 6.49
CA ARG A 140 3.59 4.27 7.82
C ARG A 140 3.04 3.21 8.77
N VAL A 141 2.09 2.42 8.31
CA VAL A 141 1.47 1.32 9.04
C VAL A 141 1.70 0.01 8.30
N GLU A 142 1.75 -1.08 9.05
CA GLU A 142 1.98 -2.43 8.51
C GLU A 142 0.75 -3.02 7.80
N SER A 143 -0.03 -2.21 7.07
CA SER A 143 -1.23 -2.70 6.39
C SER A 143 -1.68 -1.77 5.27
N TRP A 144 -1.92 -2.35 4.10
CA TRP A 144 -2.52 -1.67 2.94
C TRP A 144 -4.04 -1.67 2.96
N ILE A 145 -4.65 -2.42 3.88
CA ILE A 145 -6.11 -2.64 3.94
C ILE A 145 -6.76 -2.03 5.19
N SER A 146 -5.99 -1.27 5.99
CA SER A 146 -6.46 -0.70 7.25
C SER A 146 -6.97 0.72 7.09
N GLY A 147 -8.06 1.03 7.79
CA GLY A 147 -8.60 2.38 7.90
C GLY A 147 -8.91 3.01 6.55
N SER A 148 -8.42 4.22 6.34
CA SER A 148 -8.59 5.03 5.13
C SER A 148 -7.48 4.83 4.09
N ILE A 149 -6.45 4.02 4.36
CA ILE A 149 -5.33 3.81 3.44
C ILE A 149 -5.78 3.41 2.01
N PRO A 150 -6.71 2.48 1.80
CA PRO A 150 -7.19 2.16 0.45
C PRO A 150 -7.78 3.37 -0.28
N GLN A 151 -8.58 4.17 0.39
CA GLN A 151 -9.20 5.37 -0.18
C GLN A 151 -8.16 6.46 -0.46
N THR A 152 -7.24 6.71 0.49
CA THR A 152 -6.11 7.65 0.31
C THR A 152 -5.21 7.23 -0.87
N LEU A 153 -5.04 5.92 -1.10
CA LEU A 153 -4.31 5.42 -2.26
C LEU A 153 -5.03 5.74 -3.58
N ILE A 154 -6.35 5.58 -3.64
CA ILE A 154 -7.12 6.00 -4.83
C ILE A 154 -6.96 7.50 -5.07
N GLY A 155 -7.10 8.33 -4.04
CA GLY A 155 -6.91 9.78 -4.14
C GLY A 155 -5.51 10.16 -4.66
N LEU A 156 -4.46 9.48 -4.18
CA LEU A 156 -3.09 9.66 -4.69
C LEU A 156 -2.98 9.30 -6.18
N ILE A 157 -3.59 8.18 -6.60
CA ILE A 157 -3.55 7.75 -8.00
C ILE A 157 -4.29 8.76 -8.90
N ASP A 158 -5.43 9.28 -8.45
CA ASP A 158 -6.17 10.32 -9.17
C ASP A 158 -5.35 11.61 -9.30
N ASP A 159 -4.73 12.08 -8.20
CA ASP A 159 -3.85 13.27 -8.22
C ASP A 159 -2.69 13.10 -9.22
N ILE A 160 -1.99 11.98 -9.19
CA ILE A 160 -0.89 11.68 -10.12
C ILE A 160 -1.41 11.58 -11.56
N SER A 161 -2.56 10.96 -11.77
CA SER A 161 -3.14 10.76 -13.09
C SER A 161 -3.53 12.09 -13.75
N GLU A 162 -4.08 13.02 -12.97
CA GLU A 162 -4.41 14.36 -13.43
C GLU A 162 -3.14 15.18 -13.72
N ARG A 163 -2.21 15.23 -12.77
CA ARG A 163 -0.97 16.01 -12.85
C ARG A 163 -0.08 15.60 -14.02
N LEU A 164 0.00 14.31 -14.33
CA LEU A 164 0.88 13.77 -15.36
C LEU A 164 0.14 13.34 -16.64
N SER A 165 -1.14 13.65 -16.77
CA SER A 165 -1.97 13.24 -17.92
C SER A 165 -1.86 11.75 -18.23
N ILE A 166 -1.95 10.91 -17.20
CA ILE A 166 -1.88 9.44 -17.30
C ILE A 166 -3.00 8.90 -18.20
N ASN A 167 -2.75 7.78 -18.86
CA ASN A 167 -3.82 7.01 -19.47
C ASN A 167 -4.59 6.25 -18.39
N THR A 168 -5.73 6.78 -17.96
CA THR A 168 -6.55 6.19 -16.89
C THR A 168 -7.17 4.83 -17.26
N ASP A 169 -7.20 4.47 -18.55
CA ASP A 169 -7.58 3.12 -18.99
C ASP A 169 -6.44 2.10 -18.79
N ARG A 170 -5.26 2.55 -18.36
CA ARG A 170 -4.05 1.74 -18.22
C ARG A 170 -3.35 2.00 -16.88
N ILE A 171 -4.07 1.77 -15.79
CA ILE A 171 -3.57 1.81 -14.42
C ILE A 171 -3.39 0.37 -13.94
N ILE A 172 -2.15 -0.04 -13.73
CA ILE A 172 -1.76 -1.39 -13.33
C ILE A 172 -1.32 -1.37 -11.86
N ILE A 173 -1.82 -2.29 -11.05
CA ILE A 173 -1.43 -2.41 -9.65
C ILE A 173 -0.61 -3.67 -9.39
N THR A 174 0.51 -3.49 -8.72
CA THR A 174 1.40 -4.59 -8.32
C THR A 174 1.75 -4.50 -6.84
N GLY A 175 2.28 -5.55 -6.26
CA GLY A 175 2.76 -5.49 -4.88
C GLY A 175 3.33 -6.82 -4.41
N HIS A 176 4.29 -6.73 -3.48
CA HIS A 176 4.98 -7.89 -2.92
C HIS A 176 4.60 -8.11 -1.46
N SER A 177 4.45 -9.38 -1.05
CA SER A 177 4.19 -9.75 0.35
C SER A 177 2.93 -9.06 0.87
N ARG A 178 3.04 -8.21 1.90
CA ARG A 178 1.94 -7.40 2.41
C ARG A 178 1.35 -6.46 1.33
N GLY A 179 2.17 -6.01 0.39
CA GLY A 179 1.71 -5.29 -0.79
C GLY A 179 0.79 -6.11 -1.69
N ALA A 180 1.04 -7.42 -1.82
CA ALA A 180 0.13 -8.31 -2.56
C ALA A 180 -1.25 -8.45 -1.88
N ILE A 181 -1.29 -8.45 -0.53
CA ILE A 181 -2.56 -8.37 0.23
C ILE A 181 -3.31 -7.09 -0.16
N GLY A 182 -2.59 -5.97 -0.23
CA GLY A 182 -3.13 -4.71 -0.73
C GLY A 182 -3.68 -4.81 -2.14
N VAL A 183 -2.94 -5.42 -3.08
CA VAL A 183 -3.38 -5.61 -4.46
C VAL A 183 -4.70 -6.39 -4.51
N TRP A 184 -4.80 -7.52 -3.81
CA TRP A 184 -6.04 -8.31 -3.75
C TRP A 184 -7.22 -7.50 -3.20
N HIS A 185 -6.98 -6.72 -2.16
CA HIS A 185 -8.01 -5.85 -1.58
C HIS A 185 -8.45 -4.76 -2.56
N MET A 186 -7.49 -4.10 -3.21
CA MET A 186 -7.77 -3.01 -4.14
C MET A 186 -8.61 -3.47 -5.33
N ILE A 187 -8.25 -4.59 -5.98
CA ILE A 187 -9.05 -5.11 -7.11
C ILE A 187 -10.40 -5.67 -6.67
N SER A 188 -10.52 -6.12 -5.41
CA SER A 188 -11.79 -6.56 -4.83
C SER A 188 -12.74 -5.41 -4.49
N THR A 189 -12.20 -4.23 -4.18
CA THR A 189 -12.98 -3.07 -3.76
C THR A 189 -13.18 -2.06 -4.88
N TYR A 190 -12.17 -1.90 -5.74
CA TYR A 190 -12.09 -0.89 -6.79
C TYR A 190 -11.72 -1.53 -8.15
N GLY A 191 -12.34 -2.68 -8.51
CA GLY A 191 -11.98 -3.45 -9.70
C GLY A 191 -11.95 -2.60 -10.97
N ASP A 192 -12.97 -1.80 -11.21
CA ASP A 192 -13.10 -0.92 -12.39
C ASP A 192 -11.98 0.13 -12.53
N PHE A 193 -11.19 0.33 -11.47
CA PHE A 193 -10.12 1.31 -11.45
C PHE A 193 -8.82 0.79 -12.07
N PHE A 194 -8.65 -0.53 -12.19
CA PHE A 194 -7.40 -1.15 -12.61
C PHE A 194 -7.55 -1.94 -13.90
N SER A 195 -6.65 -1.70 -14.85
CA SER A 195 -6.58 -2.47 -16.10
C SER A 195 -5.93 -3.84 -15.92
N ALA A 196 -5.05 -3.99 -14.93
CA ALA A 196 -4.41 -5.27 -14.60
C ALA A 196 -3.87 -5.29 -13.16
N ALA A 197 -3.62 -6.51 -12.65
CA ALA A 197 -3.03 -6.70 -11.33
C ALA A 197 -1.93 -7.78 -11.33
N VAL A 198 -0.82 -7.50 -10.62
CA VAL A 198 0.29 -8.45 -10.45
C VAL A 198 0.64 -8.60 -8.97
N PRO A 199 -0.13 -9.39 -8.20
CA PRO A 199 0.18 -9.71 -6.82
C PRO A 199 1.34 -10.72 -6.74
N VAL A 200 2.30 -10.49 -5.81
CA VAL A 200 3.51 -11.30 -5.66
C VAL A 200 3.64 -11.82 -4.22
N SER A 201 3.68 -13.14 -4.07
CA SER A 201 4.05 -13.83 -2.82
C SER A 201 3.23 -13.47 -1.59
N CYS A 202 1.92 -13.35 -1.75
CA CYS A 202 0.92 -13.44 -0.67
C CYS A 202 -0.50 -13.53 -1.24
N GLY A 203 -1.38 -14.27 -0.56
CA GLY A 203 -2.81 -14.29 -0.83
C GLY A 203 -3.55 -13.16 -0.12
N ALA A 204 -4.87 -13.15 -0.22
CA ALA A 204 -5.72 -12.18 0.47
C ALA A 204 -5.91 -12.54 1.95
N GLU A 205 -6.02 -11.51 2.80
CA GLU A 205 -6.36 -11.65 4.23
C GLU A 205 -7.86 -11.48 4.51
N THR A 206 -8.59 -10.90 3.56
CA THR A 206 -10.04 -10.67 3.66
C THR A 206 -10.81 -11.46 2.61
N ALA A 207 -12.10 -11.60 2.79
CA ALA A 207 -12.97 -12.11 1.74
C ALA A 207 -12.94 -11.18 0.53
N LEU A 208 -12.83 -11.76 -0.67
CA LEU A 208 -12.79 -11.00 -1.91
C LEU A 208 -14.17 -10.94 -2.56
N ASP A 209 -14.52 -9.78 -3.08
CA ASP A 209 -15.64 -9.63 -3.99
C ASP A 209 -15.25 -10.15 -5.37
N MET A 210 -15.78 -11.29 -5.76
CA MET A 210 -15.46 -11.92 -7.04
C MET A 210 -16.03 -11.17 -8.23
N GLU A 211 -17.14 -10.44 -8.07
CA GLU A 211 -17.73 -9.64 -9.15
C GLU A 211 -16.76 -8.55 -9.63
N ASN A 212 -16.04 -7.92 -8.72
CA ASN A 212 -14.99 -6.97 -9.04
C ASN A 212 -13.71 -7.66 -9.53
N CYS A 213 -13.26 -8.71 -8.84
CA CYS A 213 -12.01 -9.40 -9.17
C CYS A 213 -12.01 -10.01 -10.58
N VAL A 214 -13.14 -10.47 -11.11
CA VAL A 214 -13.22 -11.07 -12.46
C VAL A 214 -13.07 -10.06 -13.58
N GLN A 215 -13.22 -8.79 -13.31
CA GLN A 215 -13.09 -7.72 -14.30
C GLN A 215 -11.62 -7.34 -14.54
N VAL A 216 -10.75 -7.64 -13.59
CA VAL A 216 -9.33 -7.29 -13.66
C VAL A 216 -8.50 -8.49 -14.10
N PRO A 217 -7.77 -8.43 -15.21
CA PRO A 217 -6.77 -9.44 -15.56
C PRO A 217 -5.71 -9.55 -14.47
N VAL A 218 -5.42 -10.78 -14.02
CA VAL A 218 -4.48 -11.04 -12.93
C VAL A 218 -3.36 -11.97 -13.37
N LEU A 219 -2.11 -11.54 -13.19
CA LEU A 219 -0.92 -12.40 -13.33
C LEU A 219 -0.21 -12.51 -11.99
N ALA A 220 -0.60 -13.50 -11.18
CA ALA A 220 -0.04 -13.72 -9.86
C ALA A 220 1.31 -14.43 -9.91
N HIS A 221 2.23 -14.10 -8.99
CA HIS A 221 3.54 -14.74 -8.90
C HIS A 221 3.83 -15.22 -7.48
N ALA A 222 4.36 -16.44 -7.34
CA ALA A 222 4.82 -16.98 -6.08
C ALA A 222 6.08 -17.81 -6.27
N GLY A 223 6.97 -17.82 -5.29
CA GLY A 223 8.10 -18.73 -5.26
C GLY A 223 7.73 -20.14 -4.80
N ASN A 224 8.74 -21.00 -4.68
CA ASN A 224 8.53 -22.36 -4.17
C ASN A 224 9.54 -22.80 -3.12
N ILE A 225 10.36 -21.86 -2.60
CA ILE A 225 11.35 -22.12 -1.54
C ILE A 225 10.89 -21.48 -0.23
N GLY A 226 10.74 -22.31 0.80
CA GLY A 226 10.38 -21.90 2.15
C GLY A 226 8.92 -22.21 2.53
N LYS A 227 8.70 -22.38 3.84
CA LYS A 227 7.39 -22.78 4.35
C LYS A 227 6.31 -21.73 4.06
N ASN A 228 6.62 -20.46 4.29
CA ASN A 228 5.65 -19.39 4.09
C ASN A 228 5.33 -19.22 2.61
N GLU A 229 6.34 -19.29 1.73
CA GLU A 229 6.13 -19.17 0.28
C GLU A 229 5.24 -20.27 -0.28
N ASN A 230 5.36 -21.49 0.24
CA ASN A 230 4.45 -22.57 -0.11
C ASN A 230 2.99 -22.32 0.32
N ILE A 231 2.79 -21.69 1.49
CA ILE A 231 1.46 -21.29 1.97
C ILE A 231 0.89 -20.19 1.07
N TYR A 232 1.67 -19.16 0.77
CA TYR A 232 1.25 -18.05 -0.09
C TYR A 232 0.88 -18.52 -1.49
N ARG A 233 1.69 -19.42 -2.06
CA ARG A 233 1.40 -20.03 -3.36
C ARG A 233 0.07 -20.79 -3.37
N GLU A 234 -0.22 -21.56 -2.33
CA GLU A 234 -1.49 -22.27 -2.20
C GLU A 234 -2.68 -21.30 -2.07
N GLN A 235 -2.54 -20.24 -1.27
CA GLN A 235 -3.55 -19.20 -1.15
C GLN A 235 -3.82 -18.53 -2.50
N MET A 236 -2.77 -18.13 -3.21
CA MET A 236 -2.87 -17.47 -4.51
C MET A 236 -3.47 -18.41 -5.55
N PHE A 237 -3.09 -19.69 -5.57
CA PHE A 237 -3.68 -20.71 -6.45
C PHE A 237 -5.20 -20.79 -6.26
N ASN A 238 -5.67 -20.81 -5.01
CA ASN A 238 -7.10 -20.88 -4.71
C ASN A 238 -7.84 -19.61 -5.17
N ILE A 239 -7.24 -18.42 -5.03
CA ILE A 239 -7.83 -17.16 -5.50
C ILE A 239 -7.91 -17.15 -7.03
N VAL A 240 -6.80 -17.43 -7.71
CA VAL A 240 -6.71 -17.48 -9.18
C VAL A 240 -7.71 -18.48 -9.75
N HIS A 241 -7.81 -19.67 -9.13
CA HIS A 241 -8.79 -20.68 -9.55
C HIS A 241 -10.23 -20.16 -9.42
N LYS A 242 -10.53 -19.50 -8.31
CA LYS A 242 -11.85 -18.90 -8.06
C LYS A 242 -12.21 -17.80 -9.06
N ILE A 243 -11.25 -16.95 -9.41
CA ILE A 243 -11.45 -15.93 -10.45
C ILE A 243 -11.77 -16.61 -11.79
N LYS A 244 -11.02 -17.64 -12.19
CA LYS A 244 -11.26 -18.40 -13.43
C LYS A 244 -12.61 -19.11 -13.43
N GLU A 245 -13.01 -19.74 -12.33
CA GLU A 245 -14.32 -20.39 -12.20
C GLU A 245 -15.50 -19.41 -12.35
N ASN A 246 -15.29 -18.14 -12.01
CA ASN A 246 -16.28 -17.08 -12.17
C ASN A 246 -16.14 -16.31 -13.50
N GLY A 247 -15.31 -16.80 -14.43
CA GLY A 247 -15.20 -16.25 -15.79
C GLY A 247 -14.15 -15.14 -15.96
N GLY A 248 -13.35 -14.84 -14.93
CA GLY A 248 -12.27 -13.87 -15.01
C GLY A 248 -10.99 -14.42 -15.67
N ASN A 249 -10.10 -13.53 -16.06
CA ASN A 249 -8.79 -13.84 -16.62
C ASN A 249 -7.72 -13.78 -15.53
N ALA A 250 -7.20 -14.91 -15.08
CA ALA A 250 -6.18 -14.95 -14.04
C ALA A 250 -5.24 -16.13 -14.22
N ASP A 251 -3.94 -15.92 -13.99
CA ASP A 251 -2.93 -16.98 -13.98
C ASP A 251 -1.98 -16.86 -12.79
N LEU A 252 -1.36 -17.97 -12.41
CA LEU A 252 -0.34 -18.05 -11.37
C LEU A 252 0.96 -18.59 -11.97
N ILE A 253 2.01 -17.79 -11.92
CA ILE A 253 3.37 -18.18 -12.31
C ILE A 253 4.13 -18.62 -11.06
N VAL A 254 4.67 -19.82 -11.08
CA VAL A 254 5.56 -20.31 -10.01
C VAL A 254 7.01 -20.01 -10.38
N LEU A 255 7.64 -19.16 -9.60
CA LEU A 255 9.04 -18.79 -9.74
C LEU A 255 9.91 -19.88 -9.10
N GLU A 256 10.42 -20.78 -9.95
CA GLU A 256 11.18 -21.96 -9.52
C GLU A 256 12.48 -21.55 -8.78
N ASN A 257 12.73 -22.22 -7.67
CA ASN A 257 13.89 -22.01 -6.81
C ASN A 257 14.02 -20.59 -6.25
N LYS A 258 12.90 -19.85 -6.10
CA LYS A 258 12.87 -18.54 -5.47
C LYS A 258 12.20 -18.60 -4.10
N ASN A 259 12.80 -17.92 -3.14
CA ASN A 259 12.23 -17.68 -1.83
C ASN A 259 11.49 -16.33 -1.80
N HIS A 260 10.83 -16.05 -0.67
CA HIS A 260 10.01 -14.86 -0.46
C HIS A 260 10.72 -13.53 -0.80
N THR A 261 11.97 -13.36 -0.35
CA THR A 261 12.72 -12.12 -0.64
C THR A 261 13.10 -12.01 -2.11
N GLN A 262 13.44 -13.13 -2.76
CA GLN A 262 13.85 -13.11 -4.16
C GLN A 262 12.70 -12.80 -5.12
N THR A 263 11.48 -13.16 -4.75
CA THR A 263 10.28 -12.92 -5.58
C THR A 263 9.99 -11.43 -5.74
N SER A 264 10.40 -10.57 -4.79
CA SER A 264 10.16 -9.12 -4.86
C SER A 264 10.69 -8.43 -6.11
N THR A 265 11.73 -8.99 -6.72
CA THR A 265 12.34 -8.46 -7.95
C THR A 265 12.18 -9.45 -9.11
N CYS A 266 12.40 -10.76 -8.87
CA CYS A 266 12.33 -11.77 -9.93
C CYS A 266 10.94 -11.96 -10.56
N ALA A 267 9.86 -11.47 -9.90
CA ALA A 267 8.52 -11.48 -10.47
C ALA A 267 8.33 -10.46 -11.60
N PHE A 268 9.23 -9.50 -11.74
CA PHE A 268 9.16 -8.42 -12.71
C PHE A 268 10.19 -8.63 -13.84
N ALA A 269 10.04 -9.72 -14.57
CA ALA A 269 10.80 -9.98 -15.78
C ALA A 269 10.22 -9.22 -17.00
N GLU A 270 10.96 -9.15 -18.10
CA GLU A 270 10.56 -8.37 -19.28
C GLU A 270 9.21 -8.80 -19.84
N ASP A 271 8.93 -10.10 -19.87
CA ASP A 271 7.66 -10.67 -20.33
C ASP A 271 6.46 -10.26 -19.43
N VAL A 272 6.69 -10.07 -18.15
CA VAL A 272 5.67 -9.55 -17.22
C VAL A 272 5.37 -8.09 -17.50
N PHE A 273 6.38 -7.27 -17.74
CA PHE A 273 6.18 -5.87 -18.14
C PHE A 273 5.44 -5.77 -19.47
N LEU A 274 5.81 -6.60 -20.46
CA LEU A 274 5.10 -6.65 -21.75
C LEU A 274 3.63 -7.07 -21.56
N TRP A 275 3.38 -8.08 -20.73
CA TRP A 275 2.02 -8.48 -20.38
C TRP A 275 1.21 -7.35 -19.76
N MET A 276 1.79 -6.64 -18.76
CA MET A 276 1.13 -5.47 -18.14
C MET A 276 0.74 -4.39 -19.15
N LEU A 277 1.62 -4.17 -20.15
CA LEU A 277 1.42 -3.14 -21.15
C LEU A 277 0.46 -3.54 -22.28
N GLU A 278 0.07 -4.80 -22.37
CA GLU A 278 -0.93 -5.31 -23.31
C GLU A 278 -2.37 -5.23 -22.75
N GLN A 279 -2.52 -4.96 -21.44
CA GLN A 279 -3.83 -4.87 -20.77
C GLN A 279 -4.42 -3.43 -20.80
#